data_c0c292fcac6a1c0278af5d980840e3dc
#
_entry.id   c0c292fcac6a1c0278af5d980840e3dc
#
_cell.length_a   1.000
_cell.length_b   1.000
_cell.length_c   1.000
_cell.angle_alpha   90.00
_cell.angle_beta   90.00
_cell.angle_gamma   90.00
#
_symmetry.space_group_name_H-M   'P 1'
#
loop_
_entity.id
_entity.type
_entity.pdbx_description
1 polymer ?
#
loop_
_entity_poly.entity_id
_entity_poly.type
_entity_poly.pdbx_seq_one_letter_code
_entity_poly.pdbx_strand_id
1 'polypeptide(L)'
;EKYPQAIHAMAHITGGGFYENIPRVMPITTSCIVRKRDIPSNPVIDFMVNRFVMTEKELFTTFNMGIGYILMVDKNSHHSIFETIQELLKNQNGISVHTIGYISQHQGNPTVELI
;
A
#
# COMPACT_ATOMS: atom_id res chain seq x y z
N GLU A 1 -5.13 -17.17 -13.92
CA GLU A 1 -5.36 -16.12 -12.92
C GLU A 1 -6.84 -15.86 -12.73
N LYS A 2 -7.29 -15.82 -11.47
CA LYS A 2 -8.72 -15.74 -11.15
C LYS A 2 -9.33 -14.36 -11.44
N TYR A 3 -8.53 -13.27 -11.34
CA TYR A 3 -9.02 -11.91 -11.50
C TYR A 3 -8.14 -11.10 -12.46
N PRO A 4 -7.99 -11.51 -13.73
CA PRO A 4 -6.99 -10.90 -14.60
C PRO A 4 -7.28 -9.44 -14.97
N GLN A 5 -8.56 -9.02 -14.95
CA GLN A 5 -8.94 -7.66 -15.30
C GLN A 5 -9.31 -6.81 -14.08
N ALA A 6 -9.43 -7.42 -12.92
CA ALA A 6 -9.80 -6.71 -11.69
C ALA A 6 -8.59 -6.16 -10.93
N ILE A 7 -7.42 -6.71 -11.17
CA ILE A 7 -6.17 -6.20 -10.58
C ILE A 7 -5.52 -5.28 -11.60
N HIS A 8 -5.58 -3.98 -11.33
CA HIS A 8 -5.10 -2.96 -12.26
C HIS A 8 -3.59 -2.75 -12.18
N ALA A 9 -3.01 -2.89 -11.01
CA ALA A 9 -1.58 -2.67 -10.82
C ALA A 9 -1.10 -3.34 -9.54
N MET A 10 0.21 -3.60 -9.48
CA MET A 10 0.90 -4.12 -8.32
C MET A 10 2.14 -3.28 -8.08
N ALA A 11 2.39 -2.89 -6.84
CA ALA A 11 3.59 -2.19 -6.45
C ALA A 11 4.36 -2.99 -5.41
N HIS A 12 5.63 -3.25 -5.68
CA HIS A 12 6.56 -3.82 -4.71
C HIS A 12 7.17 -2.67 -3.93
N ILE A 13 6.94 -2.63 -2.63
CA ILE A 13 7.40 -1.53 -1.78
C ILE A 13 8.80 -1.83 -1.27
N THR A 14 9.77 -1.17 -1.87
CA THR A 14 11.21 -1.31 -1.57
C THR A 14 11.77 0.03 -1.05
N GLY A 15 13.06 0.24 -1.19
CA GLY A 15 13.68 1.55 -0.92
C GLY A 15 12.99 2.65 -1.72
N GLY A 16 12.77 3.78 -1.11
CA GLY A 16 11.91 4.83 -1.65
C GLY A 16 10.48 4.79 -1.09
N GLY A 17 10.09 3.68 -0.50
CA GLY A 17 8.82 3.55 0.22
C GLY A 17 7.59 3.81 -0.64
N PHE A 18 6.54 4.31 0.00
CA PHE A 18 5.25 4.57 -0.66
C PHE A 18 5.37 5.66 -1.72
N TYR A 19 6.09 6.74 -1.42
CA TYR A 19 6.14 7.90 -2.31
C TYR A 19 6.83 7.64 -3.65
N GLU A 20 7.77 6.71 -3.70
CA GLU A 20 8.44 6.36 -4.95
C GLU A 20 7.81 5.18 -5.65
N ASN A 21 7.47 4.12 -4.91
CA ASN A 21 7.07 2.85 -5.52
C ASN A 21 5.63 2.84 -5.99
N ILE A 22 4.72 3.51 -5.30
CA ILE A 22 3.31 3.52 -5.68
C ILE A 22 3.08 4.31 -6.97
N PRO A 23 3.58 5.55 -7.12
CA PRO A 23 3.33 6.31 -8.35
C PRO A 23 3.86 5.66 -9.62
N ARG A 24 4.89 4.84 -9.53
CA ARG A 24 5.47 4.16 -10.71
C ARG A 24 4.48 3.28 -11.46
N VAL A 25 3.49 2.74 -10.77
CA VAL A 25 2.52 1.82 -11.36
C VAL A 25 1.17 2.47 -11.61
N MET A 26 1.05 3.78 -11.37
CA MET A 26 -0.20 4.51 -11.50
C MET A 26 -0.23 5.34 -12.78
N PRO A 27 -1.38 5.43 -13.45
CA PRO A 27 -1.52 6.36 -14.58
C PRO A 27 -1.47 7.80 -14.11
N ILE A 28 -1.15 8.71 -15.02
CA ILE A 28 -1.26 10.15 -14.76
C ILE A 28 -2.70 10.48 -14.39
N THR A 29 -2.90 11.59 -13.69
CA THR A 29 -4.20 12.07 -13.22
C THR A 29 -4.84 11.19 -12.14
N THR A 30 -4.04 10.39 -11.43
CA THR A 30 -4.50 9.60 -10.29
C THR A 30 -3.71 9.93 -9.03
N SER A 31 -4.33 9.73 -7.89
CA SER A 31 -3.68 9.86 -6.58
C SER A 31 -4.05 8.66 -5.74
N CYS A 32 -3.07 8.12 -5.02
CA CYS A 32 -3.31 7.04 -4.07
C CYS A 32 -3.50 7.65 -2.68
N ILE A 33 -4.67 7.47 -2.12
CA ILE A 33 -5.00 7.96 -0.78
C ILE A 33 -4.82 6.79 0.19
N VAL A 34 -3.87 6.92 1.10
CA VAL A 34 -3.54 5.88 2.08
C VAL A 34 -3.99 6.34 3.46
N ARG A 35 -4.81 5.53 4.12
CA ARG A 35 -5.22 5.77 5.50
C ARG A 35 -4.15 5.18 6.43
N LYS A 36 -3.43 6.04 7.12
CA LYS A 36 -2.35 5.62 8.02
C LYS A 36 -2.83 4.65 9.10
N ARG A 37 -4.05 4.87 9.60
CA ARG A 37 -4.64 4.01 10.65
C ARG A 37 -4.87 2.57 10.20
N ASP A 38 -4.96 2.33 8.88
CA ASP A 38 -5.20 1.00 8.32
C ASP A 38 -3.91 0.23 8.03
N ILE A 39 -2.76 0.88 8.17
CA ILE A 39 -1.46 0.21 8.07
C ILE A 39 -1.22 -0.53 9.39
N PRO A 40 -0.96 -1.85 9.34
CA PRO A 40 -0.74 -2.58 10.59
C PRO A 40 0.48 -2.06 11.34
N SER A 41 0.42 -2.08 12.66
CA SER A 41 1.55 -1.68 13.49
C SER A 41 2.72 -2.64 13.28
N ASN A 42 3.93 -2.10 13.36
CA ASN A 42 5.15 -2.86 13.19
C ASN A 42 6.13 -2.45 14.30
N PRO A 43 6.47 -3.38 15.22
CA PRO A 43 7.34 -3.04 16.36
C PRO A 43 8.71 -2.52 15.94
N VAL A 44 9.26 -3.01 14.84
CA VAL A 44 10.57 -2.53 14.35
C VAL A 44 10.48 -1.08 13.89
N ILE A 45 9.43 -0.74 13.14
CA ILE A 45 9.21 0.63 12.70
C ILE A 45 8.94 1.55 13.89
N ASP A 46 8.12 1.10 14.84
CA ASP A 46 7.84 1.87 16.05
C ASP A 46 9.11 2.14 16.86
N PHE A 47 9.98 1.16 16.98
CA PHE A 47 11.27 1.32 17.62
C PHE A 47 12.12 2.37 16.91
N MET A 48 12.20 2.31 15.59
CA MET A 48 12.97 3.25 14.77
C MET A 48 12.44 4.68 14.91
N VAL A 49 11.13 4.86 14.87
CA VAL A 49 10.49 6.17 15.03
C VAL A 49 10.82 6.79 16.39
N ASN A 50 10.83 5.97 17.43
CA ASN A 50 11.13 6.45 18.79
C ASN A 50 12.60 6.80 18.99
N ARG A 51 13.49 6.21 18.18
CA ARG A 51 14.94 6.43 18.31
C ARG A 51 15.45 7.60 17.46
N PHE A 52 14.81 7.85 16.33
CA PHE A 52 15.26 8.84 15.36
C PHE A 52 14.18 9.87 15.11
N VAL A 53 14.60 11.12 14.98
CA VAL A 53 13.67 12.20 14.62
C VAL A 53 13.50 12.19 13.11
N MET A 54 12.33 11.76 12.65
CA MET A 54 12.00 11.70 11.22
C MET A 54 10.65 12.33 10.98
N THR A 55 10.53 13.07 9.87
CA THR A 55 9.23 13.54 9.42
C THR A 55 8.43 12.35 8.87
N GLU A 56 7.11 12.51 8.79
CA GLU A 56 6.23 11.50 8.19
C GLU A 56 6.66 11.18 6.77
N LYS A 57 6.98 12.20 5.97
CA LYS A 57 7.42 12.01 4.59
C LYS A 57 8.73 11.23 4.51
N GLU A 58 9.69 11.55 5.36
CA GLU A 58 10.96 10.81 5.43
C GLU A 58 10.74 9.35 5.77
N LEU A 59 9.87 9.09 6.75
CA LEU A 59 9.55 7.73 7.19
C LEU A 59 8.95 6.90 6.05
N PHE A 60 7.95 7.44 5.36
CA PHE A 60 7.27 6.74 4.26
C PHE A 60 8.07 6.73 2.95
N THR A 61 9.14 7.48 2.87
CA THR A 61 10.09 7.43 1.74
C THR A 61 11.20 6.41 2.00
N THR A 62 11.62 6.28 3.25
CA THR A 62 12.75 5.41 3.63
C THR A 62 12.33 3.97 3.84
N PHE A 63 11.16 3.75 4.47
CA PHE A 63 10.71 2.41 4.86
C PHE A 63 9.45 2.00 4.10
N ASN A 64 9.27 0.68 3.97
CA ASN A 64 8.04 0.13 3.41
C ASN A 64 6.90 0.06 4.43
N MET A 65 7.14 0.42 5.68
CA MET A 65 6.18 0.40 6.79
C MET A 65 5.60 -0.99 7.07
N GLY A 66 6.36 -2.04 6.72
CA GLY A 66 5.90 -3.42 6.85
C GLY A 66 5.00 -3.91 5.72
N ILE A 67 4.77 -3.07 4.71
CA ILE A 67 3.97 -3.41 3.53
C ILE A 67 4.91 -3.80 2.39
N GLY A 68 4.89 -5.08 2.00
CA GLY A 68 5.77 -5.56 0.93
C GLY A 68 5.20 -5.33 -0.47
N TYR A 69 3.90 -5.58 -0.64
CA TYR A 69 3.20 -5.41 -1.91
C TYR A 69 1.88 -4.68 -1.73
N ILE A 70 1.54 -3.85 -2.70
CA ILE A 70 0.25 -3.18 -2.77
C ILE A 70 -0.40 -3.59 -4.09
N LEU A 71 -1.67 -4.00 -4.01
CA LEU A 71 -2.50 -4.31 -5.17
C LEU A 71 -3.53 -3.22 -5.35
N MET A 72 -3.63 -2.70 -6.57
CA MET A 72 -4.68 -1.76 -6.96
C MET A 72 -5.74 -2.54 -7.70
N VAL A 73 -6.93 -2.64 -7.12
CA VAL A 73 -7.98 -3.52 -7.61
C VAL A 73 -9.23 -2.73 -7.98
N ASP A 74 -10.03 -3.31 -8.88
CA ASP A 74 -11.33 -2.75 -9.22
C ASP A 74 -12.22 -2.71 -7.98
N LYS A 75 -12.87 -1.58 -7.77
CA LYS A 75 -13.66 -1.37 -6.57
C LYS A 75 -14.83 -2.36 -6.44
N ASN A 76 -15.40 -2.79 -7.57
CA ASN A 76 -16.50 -3.76 -7.55
C ASN A 76 -16.04 -5.18 -7.24
N SER A 77 -14.76 -5.48 -7.36
CA SER A 77 -14.15 -6.78 -7.08
C SER A 77 -13.34 -6.81 -5.79
N HIS A 78 -13.23 -5.69 -5.11
CA HIS A 78 -12.38 -5.55 -3.92
C HIS A 78 -12.69 -6.59 -2.86
N HIS A 79 -13.95 -6.72 -2.47
CA HIS A 79 -14.36 -7.64 -1.40
C HIS A 79 -14.02 -9.09 -1.76
N SER A 80 -14.33 -9.50 -2.97
CA SER A 80 -14.06 -10.87 -3.44
C SER A 80 -12.56 -11.17 -3.51
N ILE A 81 -11.77 -10.22 -4.00
CA ILE A 81 -10.31 -10.38 -4.06
C ILE A 81 -9.73 -10.45 -2.66
N PHE A 82 -10.17 -9.57 -1.76
CA PHE A 82 -9.71 -9.53 -0.38
C PHE A 82 -9.96 -10.88 0.32
N GLU A 83 -11.17 -11.41 0.21
CA GLU A 83 -11.52 -12.71 0.79
C GLU A 83 -10.69 -13.85 0.21
N THR A 84 -10.45 -13.82 -1.11
CA THR A 84 -9.64 -14.84 -1.77
C THR A 84 -8.21 -14.84 -1.24
N ILE A 85 -7.61 -13.65 -1.10
CA ILE A 85 -6.25 -13.52 -0.57
C ILE A 85 -6.21 -13.94 0.89
N GLN A 86 -7.18 -13.53 1.70
CA GLN A 86 -7.27 -13.96 3.10
C GLN A 86 -7.29 -15.48 3.21
N GLU A 87 -8.08 -16.14 2.38
CA GLU A 87 -8.18 -17.60 2.39
C GLU A 87 -6.85 -18.25 2.00
N LEU A 88 -6.16 -17.71 1.00
CA LEU A 88 -4.85 -18.21 0.58
C LEU A 88 -3.79 -18.04 1.66
N LEU A 89 -3.89 -17.01 2.49
CA LEU A 89 -2.89 -16.67 3.50
C LEU A 89 -3.20 -17.25 4.88
N LYS A 90 -4.35 -17.86 5.09
CA LYS A 90 -4.79 -18.28 6.44
C LYS A 90 -3.83 -19.24 7.13
N ASN A 91 -3.06 -20.02 6.37
CA ASN A 91 -2.07 -20.96 6.90
C ASN A 91 -0.63 -20.44 6.80
N GLN A 92 -0.46 -19.16 6.44
CA GLN A 92 0.85 -18.55 6.30
C GLN A 92 1.12 -17.64 7.52
N ASN A 93 2.15 -17.96 8.27
CA ASN A 93 2.54 -17.16 9.41
C ASN A 93 3.31 -15.91 8.97
N GLY A 94 2.96 -14.77 9.56
CA GLY A 94 3.68 -13.53 9.32
C GLY A 94 3.27 -12.78 8.05
N ILE A 95 2.26 -13.28 7.33
CA ILE A 95 1.75 -12.61 6.13
C ILE A 95 0.26 -12.34 6.31
N SER A 96 -0.16 -11.13 6.04
CA SER A 96 -1.57 -10.73 6.14
C SER A 96 -1.93 -9.75 5.03
N VAL A 97 -3.23 -9.59 4.78
CA VAL A 97 -3.75 -8.65 3.80
C VAL A 97 -4.62 -7.61 4.50
N HIS A 98 -4.50 -6.36 4.05
CA HIS A 98 -5.21 -5.22 4.63
C HIS A 98 -5.65 -4.27 3.53
N THR A 99 -6.81 -3.65 3.71
CA THR A 99 -7.25 -2.55 2.85
C THR A 99 -6.73 -1.26 3.47
N ILE A 100 -5.84 -0.56 2.78
CA ILE A 100 -5.18 0.62 3.34
C ILE A 100 -5.54 1.93 2.65
N GLY A 101 -6.29 1.89 1.56
CA GLY A 101 -6.61 3.12 0.86
C GLY A 101 -7.40 2.91 -0.42
N TYR A 102 -7.40 3.94 -1.24
CA TYR A 102 -8.14 3.95 -2.51
C TYR A 102 -7.46 4.87 -3.51
N ILE A 103 -7.84 4.74 -4.77
CA ILE A 103 -7.35 5.59 -5.84
C ILE A 103 -8.39 6.68 -6.14
N SER A 104 -7.93 7.90 -6.25
CA SER A 104 -8.76 9.06 -6.55
C SER A 104 -8.26 9.76 -7.80
N GLN A 105 -9.09 10.62 -8.39
CA GLN A 105 -8.67 11.48 -9.49
C GLN A 105 -7.82 12.63 -8.98
N HIS A 106 -6.88 13.06 -9.80
CA HIS A 106 -5.92 14.10 -9.48
C HIS A 106 -5.46 14.75 -10.78
N GLN A 107 -5.04 16.00 -10.75
CA GLN A 107 -4.46 16.65 -11.92
C GLN A 107 -2.94 16.55 -11.86
N GLY A 108 -2.33 16.13 -12.98
CA GLY A 108 -0.89 16.04 -13.10
C GLY A 108 -0.35 14.64 -12.86
N ASN A 109 0.88 14.57 -12.42
CA ASN A 109 1.56 13.30 -12.20
C ASN A 109 0.98 12.52 -11.02
N PRO A 110 1.12 11.19 -11.02
CA PRO A 110 0.62 10.38 -9.91
C PRO A 110 1.24 10.80 -8.57
N THR A 111 0.42 10.82 -7.53
CA THR A 111 0.85 11.20 -6.18
C THR A 111 0.35 10.19 -5.15
N VAL A 112 0.96 10.24 -3.97
CA VAL A 112 0.51 9.52 -2.78
C VAL A 112 0.17 10.55 -1.73
N GLU A 113 -1.00 10.39 -1.11
CA GLU A 113 -1.47 11.25 -0.02
C GLU A 113 -1.78 10.39 1.19
N LEU A 114 -1.22 10.75 2.34
CA LEU A 114 -1.47 10.06 3.61
C LEU A 114 -2.54 10.83 4.40
N ILE A 115 -3.53 10.13 4.86
CA ILE A 115 -4.58 10.72 5.70
C ILE A 115 -4.76 9.99 7.04
#